data_0d9854d8e5c2651649732a7966f99d6f
#
_entry.id   0d9854d8e5c2651649732a7966f99d6f
#
_cell.length_a   1.000
_cell.length_b   1.000
_cell.length_c   1.000
_cell.angle_alpha   90.00
_cell.angle_beta   90.00
_cell.angle_gamma   90.00
#
_symmetry.space_group_name_H-M   'P 1'
#
loop_
_entity.id
_entity.type
_entity.pdbx_description
1 polymer ?
#
loop_
_entity_poly.entity_id
_entity_poly.type
_entity_poly.pdbx_seq_one_letter_code
_entity_poly.pdbx_strand_id
1 'polypeptide(L)'
;METNNNYSCAIIGGGLAGLSLAIQLADAGVEVILFEKKTYPFHKVCGEYISMESWNFITALGIPLAELNVPIINTVGISSEKGFMLNATLPLGGFGISRHTLDFKLYEVAKQKGICIRENCNVLNVIQLDSNSYRIETSQGYYTSNIVCGTYGKYTPQFIHSKKQKQHNKENYIGVKYHIKTDLPTDRIELHNFSGGYCGISKVDLDAYCMCYLVNSIQLNNA
;
A
#
# COMPACT_ATOMS: atom_id res chain seq x y z
N MET A 1 7.38 20.07 28.07
CA MET A 1 8.30 19.01 27.61
C MET A 1 8.71 19.38 26.20
N GLU A 2 9.95 19.72 25.97
CA GLU A 2 10.47 19.87 24.61
C GLU A 2 10.35 18.48 23.92
N THR A 3 9.54 18.40 22.91
CA THR A 3 9.43 17.18 22.10
C THR A 3 10.76 17.04 21.38
N ASN A 4 11.50 15.96 21.66
CA ASN A 4 12.69 15.62 20.89
C ASN A 4 12.26 15.48 19.42
N ASN A 5 12.67 16.42 18.58
CA ASN A 5 12.31 16.44 17.15
C ASN A 5 13.42 15.83 16.29
N ASN A 6 14.39 15.15 16.91
CA ASN A 6 15.52 14.54 16.22
C ASN A 6 15.42 13.01 16.25
N TYR A 7 15.51 12.36 15.07
CA TYR A 7 15.35 10.92 14.88
C TYR A 7 16.51 10.36 14.07
N SER A 8 16.80 9.07 14.26
CA SER A 8 17.78 8.38 13.42
C SER A 8 17.29 8.21 11.98
N CYS A 9 16.01 7.90 11.82
CA CYS A 9 15.39 7.71 10.49
C CYS A 9 13.99 8.32 10.44
N ALA A 10 13.73 9.09 9.39
CA ALA A 10 12.41 9.62 9.04
C ALA A 10 11.86 8.88 7.82
N ILE A 11 10.62 8.40 7.91
CA ILE A 11 9.92 7.68 6.84
C ILE A 11 8.75 8.52 6.34
N ILE A 12 8.71 8.78 5.03
CA ILE A 12 7.67 9.59 4.40
C ILE A 12 6.68 8.68 3.67
N GLY A 13 5.50 8.49 4.24
CA GLY A 13 4.41 7.66 3.73
C GLY A 13 4.19 6.39 4.54
N GLY A 14 3.04 6.30 5.21
CA GLY A 14 2.62 5.19 6.06
C GLY A 14 1.82 4.12 5.30
N GLY A 15 2.27 3.72 4.11
CA GLY A 15 1.75 2.54 3.42
C GLY A 15 2.45 1.26 3.85
N LEU A 16 2.21 0.14 3.13
CA LEU A 16 2.87 -1.15 3.41
C LEU A 16 4.38 -1.02 3.52
N ALA A 17 5.02 -0.33 2.57
CA ALA A 17 6.47 -0.18 2.57
C ALA A 17 6.97 0.62 3.78
N GLY A 18 6.32 1.74 4.11
CA GLY A 18 6.74 2.58 5.23
C GLY A 18 6.53 1.92 6.59
N LEU A 19 5.37 1.31 6.80
CA LEU A 19 5.08 0.60 8.05
C LEU A 19 5.99 -0.63 8.23
N SER A 20 6.18 -1.41 7.17
CA SER A 20 7.08 -2.57 7.22
C SER A 20 8.54 -2.16 7.50
N LEU A 21 9.02 -1.09 6.87
CA LEU A 21 10.36 -0.55 7.12
C LEU A 21 10.47 -0.04 8.57
N ALA A 22 9.47 0.71 9.04
CA ALA A 22 9.46 1.26 10.39
C ALA A 22 9.54 0.16 11.45
N ILE A 23 8.74 -0.91 11.30
CA ILE A 23 8.74 -2.07 12.21
C ILE A 23 10.11 -2.73 12.24
N GLN A 24 10.71 -3.03 11.09
CA GLN A 24 12.02 -3.68 11.00
C GLN A 24 13.14 -2.80 11.60
N LEU A 25 13.11 -1.49 11.36
CA LEU A 25 14.09 -0.56 11.96
C LEU A 25 13.93 -0.46 13.47
N ALA A 26 12.70 -0.44 13.98
CA ALA A 26 12.45 -0.47 15.42
C ALA A 26 12.94 -1.77 16.07
N ASP A 27 12.75 -2.93 15.42
CA ASP A 27 13.29 -4.21 15.87
C ASP A 27 14.82 -4.24 15.89
N ALA A 28 15.46 -3.45 15.03
CA ALA A 28 16.92 -3.24 15.03
C ALA A 28 17.38 -2.15 16.00
N GLY A 29 16.51 -1.59 16.85
CA GLY A 29 16.83 -0.55 17.82
C GLY A 29 17.03 0.85 17.23
N VAL A 30 16.59 1.09 16.00
CA VAL A 30 16.68 2.40 15.35
C VAL A 30 15.49 3.27 15.74
N GLU A 31 15.75 4.49 16.19
CA GLU A 31 14.70 5.47 16.51
C GLU A 31 14.10 6.04 15.22
N VAL A 32 12.78 5.78 15.03
CA VAL A 32 12.06 6.09 13.79
C VAL A 32 10.92 7.07 14.03
N ILE A 33 10.77 8.03 13.11
CA ILE A 33 9.54 8.79 12.93
C ILE A 33 8.94 8.48 11.55
N LEU A 34 7.63 8.25 11.51
CA LEU A 34 6.87 8.01 10.29
C LEU A 34 5.81 9.08 10.10
N PHE A 35 5.75 9.65 8.89
CA PHE A 35 4.75 10.65 8.50
C PHE A 35 3.73 10.04 7.54
N GLU A 36 2.44 10.11 7.90
CA GLU A 36 1.33 9.76 7.02
C GLU A 36 0.35 10.94 6.94
N LYS A 37 -0.04 11.30 5.72
CA LYS A 37 -0.96 12.42 5.46
C LYS A 37 -2.42 12.13 5.79
N LYS A 38 -2.77 10.85 5.96
CA LYS A 38 -4.11 10.39 6.36
C LYS A 38 -4.11 9.92 7.80
N THR A 39 -5.31 9.68 8.32
CA THR A 39 -5.53 9.02 9.63
C THR A 39 -5.93 7.57 9.39
N TYR A 40 -5.33 6.64 10.13
CA TYR A 40 -5.70 5.22 10.05
C TYR A 40 -7.03 4.92 10.76
N PRO A 41 -7.79 3.92 10.29
CA PRO A 41 -7.61 3.18 9.03
C PRO A 41 -8.18 3.92 7.81
N PHE A 42 -7.65 3.64 6.62
CA PHE A 42 -8.16 4.19 5.37
C PHE A 42 -8.02 3.24 4.19
N HIS A 43 -8.89 3.40 3.20
CA HIS A 43 -8.87 2.60 1.99
C HIS A 43 -7.83 3.09 0.98
N LYS A 44 -7.24 2.15 0.24
CA LYS A 44 -6.38 2.41 -0.93
C LYS A 44 -6.88 1.62 -2.13
N VAL A 45 -6.68 2.15 -3.33
CA VAL A 45 -6.96 1.41 -4.58
C VAL A 45 -5.90 0.32 -4.74
N CYS A 46 -6.34 -0.93 -4.67
CA CYS A 46 -5.52 -2.13 -4.73
C CYS A 46 -6.42 -3.33 -5.00
N GLY A 47 -5.94 -4.35 -5.70
CA GLY A 47 -6.67 -5.61 -5.91
C GLY A 47 -6.78 -6.49 -4.67
N GLU A 48 -6.01 -6.18 -3.61
CA GLU A 48 -6.09 -6.81 -2.29
C GLU A 48 -5.88 -8.34 -2.28
N TYR A 49 -5.33 -8.88 -3.36
CA TYR A 49 -4.73 -10.21 -3.46
C TYR A 49 -3.24 -10.10 -3.20
N ILE A 50 -2.72 -10.94 -2.32
CA ILE A 50 -1.30 -11.00 -1.96
C ILE A 50 -0.77 -12.41 -2.22
N SER A 51 0.35 -12.52 -2.93
CA SER A 51 1.00 -13.81 -3.16
C SER A 51 1.44 -14.46 -1.84
N MET A 52 1.34 -15.78 -1.76
CA MET A 52 1.74 -16.58 -0.59
C MET A 52 3.22 -16.40 -0.23
N GLU A 53 4.07 -15.94 -1.15
CA GLU A 53 5.46 -15.57 -0.87
C GLU A 53 5.60 -14.56 0.25
N SER A 54 4.61 -13.65 0.39
CA SER A 54 4.62 -12.59 1.40
C SER A 54 4.13 -13.05 2.77
N TRP A 55 3.56 -14.26 2.89
CA TRP A 55 2.94 -14.74 4.12
C TRP A 55 3.90 -14.71 5.33
N ASN A 56 5.04 -15.36 5.17
CA ASN A 56 6.04 -15.44 6.24
C ASN A 56 6.61 -14.07 6.62
N PHE A 57 6.83 -13.21 5.63
CA PHE A 57 7.30 -11.86 5.87
C PHE A 57 6.28 -11.03 6.67
N ILE A 58 5.01 -11.05 6.27
CA ILE A 58 3.94 -10.30 6.96
C ILE A 58 3.73 -10.84 8.37
N THR A 59 3.78 -12.16 8.54
CA THR A 59 3.70 -12.79 9.86
C THR A 59 4.90 -12.39 10.75
N ALA A 60 6.10 -12.35 10.20
CA ALA A 60 7.30 -11.92 10.92
C ALA A 60 7.25 -10.44 11.36
N LEU A 61 6.49 -9.60 10.67
CA LEU A 61 6.21 -8.23 11.11
C LEU A 61 5.25 -8.16 12.30
N GLY A 62 4.70 -9.29 12.76
CA GLY A 62 3.78 -9.36 13.90
C GLY A 62 2.29 -9.42 13.52
N ILE A 63 1.95 -9.64 12.24
CA ILE A 63 0.56 -9.78 11.81
C ILE A 63 0.13 -11.25 11.88
N PRO A 64 -0.85 -11.62 12.74
CA PRO A 64 -1.27 -13.00 12.90
C PRO A 64 -2.23 -13.44 11.78
N LEU A 65 -1.74 -13.58 10.56
CA LEU A 65 -2.56 -13.88 9.38
C LEU A 65 -3.42 -15.12 9.54
N ALA A 66 -2.92 -16.16 10.23
CA ALA A 66 -3.65 -17.40 10.47
C ALA A 66 -4.90 -17.17 11.37
N GLU A 67 -4.82 -16.23 12.32
CA GLU A 67 -5.91 -15.90 13.24
C GLU A 67 -6.95 -14.98 12.59
N LEU A 68 -6.54 -14.23 11.56
CA LEU A 68 -7.44 -13.34 10.83
C LEU A 68 -8.37 -14.07 9.87
N ASN A 69 -8.24 -15.40 9.73
CA ASN A 69 -9.06 -16.22 8.83
C ASN A 69 -9.17 -15.66 7.40
N VAL A 70 -8.05 -15.13 6.88
CA VAL A 70 -8.00 -14.59 5.52
C VAL A 70 -8.27 -15.68 4.49
N PRO A 71 -9.06 -15.41 3.43
CA PRO A 71 -9.33 -16.40 2.39
C PRO A 71 -8.05 -16.78 1.66
N ILE A 72 -7.83 -18.08 1.50
CA ILE A 72 -6.72 -18.64 0.70
C ILE A 72 -7.22 -18.80 -0.73
N ILE A 73 -6.45 -18.27 -1.68
CA ILE A 73 -6.80 -18.22 -3.10
C ILE A 73 -5.80 -19.09 -3.86
N ASN A 74 -6.27 -20.15 -4.48
CA ASN A 74 -5.44 -21.14 -5.17
C ASN A 74 -5.88 -21.41 -6.62
N THR A 75 -6.92 -20.72 -7.09
CA THR A 75 -7.39 -20.81 -8.46
C THR A 75 -7.54 -19.45 -9.12
N VAL A 76 -7.43 -19.41 -10.44
CA VAL A 76 -7.62 -18.19 -11.23
C VAL A 76 -8.54 -18.46 -12.42
N GLY A 77 -9.41 -17.51 -12.68
CA GLY A 77 -10.19 -17.39 -13.91
C GLY A 77 -9.79 -16.15 -14.69
N ILE A 78 -9.49 -16.29 -15.98
CA ILE A 78 -9.13 -15.15 -16.83
C ILE A 78 -10.09 -15.13 -18.03
N SER A 79 -10.88 -14.09 -18.15
CA SER A 79 -11.73 -13.91 -19.34
C SER A 79 -11.10 -12.98 -20.36
N SER A 80 -11.30 -13.32 -21.64
CA SER A 80 -11.03 -12.41 -22.75
C SER A 80 -12.20 -11.44 -22.97
N GLU A 81 -11.99 -10.38 -23.75
CA GLU A 81 -13.03 -9.44 -24.18
C GLU A 81 -14.20 -10.14 -24.91
N LYS A 82 -13.95 -11.30 -25.53
CA LYS A 82 -14.97 -12.09 -26.26
C LYS A 82 -15.68 -13.12 -25.38
N GLY A 83 -15.45 -13.08 -24.05
CA GLY A 83 -16.10 -13.98 -23.10
C GLY A 83 -15.45 -15.38 -22.99
N PHE A 84 -14.32 -15.62 -23.67
CA PHE A 84 -13.60 -16.88 -23.49
C PHE A 84 -12.96 -16.92 -22.10
N MET A 85 -13.14 -18.01 -21.36
CA MET A 85 -12.65 -18.17 -19.99
C MET A 85 -11.56 -19.23 -19.92
N LEU A 86 -10.38 -18.84 -19.45
CA LEU A 86 -9.31 -19.73 -19.04
C LEU A 86 -9.39 -19.96 -17.53
N ASN A 87 -9.35 -21.21 -17.11
CA ASN A 87 -9.28 -21.59 -15.69
C ASN A 87 -7.98 -22.32 -15.42
N ALA A 88 -7.30 -21.96 -14.32
CA ALA A 88 -6.06 -22.59 -13.91
C ALA A 88 -5.93 -22.63 -12.38
N THR A 89 -5.10 -23.54 -11.90
CA THR A 89 -4.63 -23.54 -10.51
C THR A 89 -3.45 -22.57 -10.36
N LEU A 90 -3.32 -21.99 -9.20
CA LEU A 90 -2.16 -21.20 -8.78
C LEU A 90 -1.33 -22.07 -7.81
N PRO A 91 -0.23 -22.70 -8.26
CA PRO A 91 0.50 -23.66 -7.42
C PRO A 91 1.00 -23.08 -6.10
N LEU A 92 1.45 -21.84 -6.12
CA LEU A 92 1.84 -21.11 -4.92
C LEU A 92 0.61 -20.52 -4.20
N GLY A 93 -0.36 -20.03 -4.95
CA GLY A 93 -1.53 -19.35 -4.45
C GLY A 93 -1.24 -18.00 -3.81
N GLY A 94 -2.22 -17.55 -3.08
CA GLY A 94 -2.18 -16.29 -2.35
C GLY A 94 -3.30 -16.20 -1.33
N PHE A 95 -3.49 -15.02 -0.80
CA PHE A 95 -4.58 -14.74 0.13
C PHE A 95 -5.17 -13.35 -0.10
N GLY A 96 -6.40 -13.19 0.32
CA GLY A 96 -7.09 -11.91 0.23
C GLY A 96 -7.13 -11.20 1.56
N ILE A 97 -6.67 -9.95 1.59
CA ILE A 97 -6.81 -9.09 2.77
C ILE A 97 -6.93 -7.64 2.33
N SER A 98 -7.90 -6.93 2.89
CA SER A 98 -8.10 -5.53 2.54
C SER A 98 -6.92 -4.66 3.00
N ARG A 99 -6.59 -3.64 2.22
CA ARG A 99 -5.59 -2.65 2.61
C ARG A 99 -6.02 -1.86 3.85
N HIS A 100 -7.33 -1.76 4.06
CA HIS A 100 -7.88 -1.18 5.28
C HIS A 100 -7.48 -1.97 6.52
N THR A 101 -7.63 -3.28 6.48
CA THR A 101 -7.26 -4.17 7.59
C THR A 101 -5.74 -4.31 7.72
N LEU A 102 -5.04 -4.62 6.65
CA LEU A 102 -3.60 -4.90 6.69
C LEU A 102 -2.79 -3.66 7.10
N ASP A 103 -3.05 -2.50 6.47
CA ASP A 103 -2.33 -1.26 6.82
C ASP A 103 -2.61 -0.87 8.28
N PHE A 104 -3.86 -1.07 8.76
CA PHE A 104 -4.21 -0.77 10.14
C PHE A 104 -3.53 -1.73 11.14
N LYS A 105 -3.49 -3.03 10.84
CA LYS A 105 -2.77 -4.00 11.68
C LYS A 105 -1.27 -3.68 11.78
N LEU A 106 -0.63 -3.33 10.67
CA LEU A 106 0.77 -2.88 10.68
C LEU A 106 0.94 -1.59 11.49
N TYR A 107 0.01 -0.66 11.40
CA TYR A 107 0.01 0.55 12.23
C TYR A 107 -0.10 0.22 13.72
N GLU A 108 -0.99 -0.71 14.11
CA GLU A 108 -1.12 -1.16 15.51
C GLU A 108 0.21 -1.75 16.02
N VAL A 109 0.85 -2.63 15.25
CA VAL A 109 2.16 -3.20 15.58
C VAL A 109 3.22 -2.10 15.72
N ALA A 110 3.27 -1.17 14.77
CA ALA A 110 4.23 -0.06 14.82
C ALA A 110 4.03 0.81 16.07
N LYS A 111 2.79 1.07 16.46
CA LYS A 111 2.47 1.79 17.71
C LYS A 111 2.92 1.02 18.96
N GLN A 112 2.67 -0.28 19.00
CA GLN A 112 3.09 -1.14 20.11
C GLN A 112 4.61 -1.18 20.29
N LYS A 113 5.36 -1.08 19.19
CA LYS A 113 6.84 -0.97 19.20
C LYS A 113 7.37 0.43 19.55
N GLY A 114 6.49 1.38 19.86
CA GLY A 114 6.88 2.74 20.27
C GLY A 114 7.31 3.65 19.13
N ILE A 115 7.04 3.28 17.87
CA ILE A 115 7.37 4.12 16.72
C ILE A 115 6.56 5.42 16.78
N CYS A 116 7.24 6.55 16.60
CA CYS A 116 6.58 7.85 16.51
C CYS A 116 5.87 7.98 15.16
N ILE A 117 4.54 7.88 15.14
CA ILE A 117 3.73 8.03 13.92
C ILE A 117 2.99 9.36 13.98
N ARG A 118 3.23 10.21 12.98
CA ARG A 118 2.53 11.47 12.77
C ARG A 118 1.48 11.29 11.67
N GLU A 119 0.24 11.09 12.11
CA GLU A 119 -0.93 11.03 11.24
C GLU A 119 -1.43 12.42 10.87
N ASN A 120 -2.21 12.52 9.79
CA ASN A 120 -2.71 13.79 9.25
C ASN A 120 -1.57 14.80 9.04
N CYS A 121 -0.37 14.31 8.77
CA CYS A 121 0.87 15.07 8.68
C CYS A 121 1.44 14.99 7.27
N ASN A 122 1.33 16.07 6.51
CA ASN A 122 1.88 16.15 5.16
C ASN A 122 3.31 16.67 5.22
N VAL A 123 4.25 15.94 4.64
CA VAL A 123 5.61 16.41 4.43
C VAL A 123 5.62 17.37 3.24
N LEU A 124 6.06 18.59 3.48
CA LEU A 124 6.06 19.68 2.52
C LEU A 124 7.41 19.83 1.83
N ASN A 125 8.52 19.57 2.56
CA ASN A 125 9.86 19.69 2.04
C ASN A 125 10.85 18.83 2.83
N VAL A 126 11.99 18.50 2.20
CA VAL A 126 13.11 17.83 2.84
C VAL A 126 14.37 18.58 2.42
N ILE A 127 15.12 19.10 3.40
CA ILE A 127 16.31 19.91 3.18
C ILE A 127 17.50 19.19 3.82
N GLN A 128 18.50 18.89 3.03
CA GLN A 128 19.77 18.41 3.56
C GLN A 128 20.51 19.58 4.26
N LEU A 129 20.84 19.42 5.52
CA LEU A 129 21.56 20.43 6.32
C LEU A 129 23.07 20.23 6.21
N ASP A 130 23.51 18.98 6.29
CA ASP A 130 24.91 18.56 6.15
C ASP A 130 24.97 17.12 5.59
N SER A 131 26.15 16.47 5.64
CA SER A 131 26.34 15.12 5.11
C SER A 131 25.49 14.05 5.80
N ASN A 132 25.05 14.29 7.03
CA ASN A 132 24.42 13.30 7.90
C ASN A 132 23.14 13.80 8.58
N SER A 133 22.59 14.94 8.14
CA SER A 133 21.36 15.45 8.75
C SER A 133 20.44 16.11 7.74
N TYR A 134 19.15 15.92 7.97
CA TYR A 134 18.06 16.44 7.16
C TYR A 134 17.04 17.14 8.04
N ARG A 135 16.50 18.25 7.54
CA ARG A 135 15.31 18.90 8.11
C ARG A 135 14.10 18.51 7.27
N ILE A 136 13.07 18.01 7.93
CA ILE A 136 11.77 17.63 7.35
C ILE A 136 10.75 18.70 7.74
N GLU A 137 10.24 19.41 6.77
CA GLU A 137 9.20 20.43 6.93
C GLU A 137 7.84 19.79 6.71
N THR A 138 6.96 19.89 7.68
CA THR A 138 5.64 19.26 7.64
C THR A 138 4.53 20.26 7.93
N SER A 139 3.27 19.85 7.72
CA SER A 139 2.09 20.61 8.12
C SER A 139 1.93 20.76 9.65
N GLN A 140 2.72 20.04 10.44
CA GLN A 140 2.66 20.04 11.91
C GLN A 140 3.95 20.55 12.58
N GLY A 141 4.89 21.11 11.81
CA GLY A 141 6.15 21.63 12.31
C GLY A 141 7.39 21.01 11.64
N TYR A 142 8.53 21.17 12.29
CA TYR A 142 9.83 20.75 11.77
C TYR A 142 10.40 19.59 12.59
N TYR A 143 11.02 18.65 11.88
CA TYR A 143 11.74 17.50 12.45
C TYR A 143 13.12 17.42 11.83
N THR A 144 14.03 16.72 12.51
CA THR A 144 15.37 16.41 11.98
C THR A 144 15.61 14.91 12.01
N SER A 145 16.39 14.41 11.06
CA SER A 145 16.81 13.01 11.05
C SER A 145 18.14 12.84 10.32
N ASN A 146 18.83 11.75 10.63
CA ASN A 146 20.07 11.40 9.95
C ASN A 146 19.82 10.80 8.56
N ILE A 147 18.70 10.10 8.38
CA ILE A 147 18.30 9.44 7.12
C ILE A 147 16.84 9.74 6.85
N VAL A 148 16.51 9.93 5.57
CA VAL A 148 15.12 10.08 5.11
C VAL A 148 14.80 9.02 4.08
N CYS A 149 13.76 8.23 4.35
CA CYS A 149 13.27 7.17 3.46
C CYS A 149 11.94 7.58 2.80
N GLY A 150 11.93 7.65 1.47
CA GLY A 150 10.73 7.94 0.70
C GLY A 150 9.92 6.67 0.42
N THR A 151 8.75 6.53 1.04
CA THR A 151 7.80 5.41 0.86
C THR A 151 6.39 5.89 0.48
N TYR A 152 6.33 7.03 -0.18
CA TYR A 152 5.10 7.75 -0.55
C TYR A 152 4.31 7.10 -1.71
N GLY A 153 4.83 6.02 -2.30
CA GLY A 153 4.12 5.24 -3.32
C GLY A 153 4.16 5.87 -4.72
N LYS A 154 3.06 5.73 -5.47
CA LYS A 154 2.96 6.10 -6.90
C LYS A 154 3.20 7.59 -7.16
N TYR A 155 2.79 8.46 -6.25
CA TYR A 155 2.84 9.90 -6.45
C TYR A 155 4.08 10.50 -5.80
N THR A 156 5.05 10.88 -6.62
CA THR A 156 6.27 11.57 -6.17
C THR A 156 5.90 12.94 -5.58
N PRO A 157 6.34 13.26 -4.35
CA PRO A 157 6.12 14.57 -3.76
C PRO A 157 6.73 15.69 -4.60
N GLN A 158 6.12 16.89 -4.53
CA GLN A 158 6.56 18.04 -5.33
C GLN A 158 7.97 18.52 -5.00
N PHE A 159 8.45 18.30 -3.77
CA PHE A 159 9.81 18.65 -3.35
C PHE A 159 10.89 17.73 -3.91
N ILE A 160 10.53 16.59 -4.51
CA ILE A 160 11.48 15.74 -5.22
C ILE A 160 11.57 16.19 -6.66
N HIS A 161 12.59 16.97 -6.97
CA HIS A 161 12.89 17.38 -8.34
C HIS A 161 13.49 16.22 -9.12
N SER A 162 12.65 15.33 -9.66
CA SER A 162 13.14 14.41 -10.69
C SER A 162 13.46 15.21 -11.96
N LYS A 163 14.66 14.98 -12.54
CA LYS A 163 14.95 15.48 -13.89
C LYS A 163 13.76 15.13 -14.77
N LYS A 164 13.13 16.14 -15.40
CA LYS A 164 11.94 15.98 -16.25
C LYS A 164 12.13 14.77 -17.16
N GLN A 165 11.48 13.67 -16.84
CA GLN A 165 11.29 12.61 -17.83
C GLN A 165 10.51 13.26 -18.97
N LYS A 166 11.07 13.22 -20.19
CA LYS A 166 10.35 13.60 -21.40
C LYS A 166 8.96 12.97 -21.31
N GLN A 167 7.92 13.81 -21.41
CA GLN A 167 6.55 13.34 -21.54
C GLN A 167 6.48 12.49 -22.82
N HIS A 168 6.74 11.20 -22.72
CA HIS A 168 6.13 10.27 -23.65
C HIS A 168 4.63 10.34 -23.37
N ASN A 169 3.81 10.32 -24.40
CA ASN A 169 2.35 10.20 -24.29
C ASN A 169 2.05 9.04 -23.36
N LYS A 170 1.93 9.33 -22.06
CA LYS A 170 1.62 8.30 -21.07
C LYS A 170 0.14 8.07 -21.17
N GLU A 171 -0.22 6.89 -21.65
CA GLU A 171 -1.57 6.40 -21.46
C GLU A 171 -1.91 6.51 -19.98
N ASN A 172 -2.93 7.28 -19.67
CA ASN A 172 -3.37 7.45 -18.32
C ASN A 172 -4.38 6.32 -17.98
N TYR A 173 -4.09 5.57 -16.94
CA TYR A 173 -5.00 4.58 -16.40
C TYR A 173 -5.61 5.06 -15.10
N ILE A 174 -6.90 4.84 -14.96
CA ILE A 174 -7.66 5.11 -13.74
C ILE A 174 -7.98 3.78 -13.06
N GLY A 175 -7.60 3.67 -11.81
CA GLY A 175 -7.93 2.52 -10.96
C GLY A 175 -9.08 2.87 -10.03
N VAL A 176 -10.08 2.00 -9.96
CA VAL A 176 -11.22 2.13 -9.05
C VAL A 176 -11.41 0.83 -8.29
N LYS A 177 -11.78 0.93 -7.01
CA LYS A 177 -12.00 -0.21 -6.14
C LYS A 177 -13.32 -0.09 -5.39
N TYR A 178 -14.01 -1.22 -5.29
CA TYR A 178 -15.17 -1.41 -4.44
C TYR A 178 -15.00 -2.67 -3.58
N HIS A 179 -15.59 -2.66 -2.39
CA HIS A 179 -15.90 -3.89 -1.67
C HIS A 179 -17.37 -4.22 -1.93
N ILE A 180 -17.61 -5.43 -2.41
CA ILE A 180 -18.94 -5.92 -2.81
C ILE A 180 -19.28 -7.22 -2.10
N LYS A 181 -20.57 -7.58 -2.10
CA LYS A 181 -21.06 -8.92 -1.74
C LYS A 181 -21.47 -9.65 -3.00
N THR A 182 -21.01 -10.88 -3.15
CA THR A 182 -21.30 -11.74 -4.29
C THR A 182 -21.10 -13.20 -3.90
N ASP A 183 -21.62 -14.13 -4.68
CA ASP A 183 -21.54 -15.58 -4.47
C ASP A 183 -20.41 -16.25 -5.26
N LEU A 184 -19.35 -15.50 -5.60
CA LEU A 184 -18.17 -16.08 -6.25
C LEU A 184 -17.42 -17.04 -5.30
N PRO A 185 -16.69 -18.04 -5.85
CA PRO A 185 -15.86 -18.94 -5.04
C PRO A 185 -14.84 -18.17 -4.20
N THR A 186 -14.68 -18.57 -2.94
CA THR A 186 -13.81 -17.87 -1.98
C THR A 186 -12.32 -18.12 -2.20
N ASP A 187 -11.98 -19.21 -2.87
CA ASP A 187 -10.63 -19.68 -3.18
C ASP A 187 -10.13 -19.26 -4.57
N ARG A 188 -10.85 -18.33 -5.21
CA ARG A 188 -10.63 -17.93 -6.59
C ARG A 188 -10.43 -16.45 -6.76
N ILE A 189 -9.47 -16.07 -7.61
CA ILE A 189 -9.37 -14.74 -8.19
C ILE A 189 -9.85 -14.78 -9.64
N GLU A 190 -10.67 -13.82 -10.04
CA GLU A 190 -11.09 -13.65 -11.43
C GLU A 190 -10.53 -12.35 -12.01
N LEU A 191 -10.04 -12.44 -13.25
CA LEU A 191 -9.50 -11.32 -14.03
C LEU A 191 -10.28 -11.23 -15.34
N HIS A 192 -11.13 -10.22 -15.45
CA HIS A 192 -11.97 -10.00 -16.62
C HIS A 192 -11.39 -8.89 -17.48
N ASN A 193 -10.88 -9.26 -18.66
CA ASN A 193 -10.34 -8.31 -19.62
C ASN A 193 -11.45 -7.68 -20.46
N PHE A 194 -11.36 -6.39 -20.68
CA PHE A 194 -12.22 -5.63 -21.58
C PHE A 194 -11.35 -4.60 -22.35
N SER A 195 -11.93 -3.98 -23.38
CA SER A 195 -11.20 -3.03 -24.20
C SER A 195 -10.64 -1.88 -23.36
N GLY A 196 -9.31 -1.74 -23.38
CA GLY A 196 -8.59 -0.71 -22.64
C GLY A 196 -8.44 -0.94 -21.13
N GLY A 197 -8.74 -2.16 -20.61
CA GLY A 197 -8.56 -2.40 -19.18
C GLY A 197 -8.87 -3.82 -18.73
N TYR A 198 -8.92 -4.00 -17.43
CA TYR A 198 -9.37 -5.25 -16.80
C TYR A 198 -10.03 -4.98 -15.45
N CYS A 199 -10.82 -5.93 -14.98
CA CYS A 199 -11.41 -5.99 -13.64
C CYS A 199 -10.94 -7.25 -12.92
N GLY A 200 -10.38 -7.09 -11.72
CA GLY A 200 -10.05 -8.19 -10.82
C GLY A 200 -11.07 -8.31 -9.71
N ILE A 201 -11.47 -9.55 -9.37
CA ILE A 201 -12.38 -9.82 -8.25
C ILE A 201 -11.81 -10.98 -7.44
N SER A 202 -11.70 -10.80 -6.12
CA SER A 202 -11.31 -11.86 -5.19
C SER A 202 -11.91 -11.63 -3.81
N LYS A 203 -12.09 -12.73 -3.06
CA LYS A 203 -12.51 -12.66 -1.66
C LYS A 203 -11.44 -11.97 -0.83
N VAL A 204 -11.87 -11.12 0.11
CA VAL A 204 -11.02 -10.50 1.14
C VAL A 204 -11.64 -10.74 2.53
N ASP A 205 -11.06 -10.16 3.55
CA ASP A 205 -11.60 -10.14 4.91
C ASP A 205 -13.00 -9.50 4.99
N LEU A 206 -13.63 -9.54 6.17
CA LEU A 206 -14.92 -8.90 6.48
C LEU A 206 -16.10 -9.34 5.61
N ASP A 207 -16.09 -10.60 5.15
CA ASP A 207 -17.12 -11.18 4.28
C ASP A 207 -17.40 -10.38 3.00
N ALA A 208 -16.37 -9.77 2.46
CA ALA A 208 -16.42 -8.94 1.27
C ALA A 208 -15.57 -9.53 0.14
N TYR A 209 -15.84 -9.07 -1.08
CA TYR A 209 -14.98 -9.26 -2.25
C TYR A 209 -14.42 -7.91 -2.68
N CYS A 210 -13.12 -7.86 -2.95
CA CYS A 210 -12.52 -6.71 -3.60
C CYS A 210 -12.77 -6.81 -5.10
N MET A 211 -13.49 -5.84 -5.65
CA MET A 211 -13.60 -5.61 -7.08
C MET A 211 -12.75 -4.38 -7.43
N CYS A 212 -11.69 -4.60 -8.18
CA CYS A 212 -10.76 -3.55 -8.57
C CYS A 212 -10.56 -3.56 -10.07
N TYR A 213 -10.81 -2.46 -10.75
CA TYR A 213 -10.55 -2.35 -12.17
C TYR A 213 -9.59 -1.23 -12.52
N LEU A 214 -8.87 -1.44 -13.61
CA LEU A 214 -7.97 -0.49 -14.23
C LEU A 214 -8.42 -0.26 -15.66
N VAL A 215 -8.63 1.00 -16.03
CA VAL A 215 -9.13 1.36 -17.36
C VAL A 215 -8.34 2.55 -17.90
N ASN A 216 -8.06 2.54 -19.20
CA ASN A 216 -7.47 3.68 -19.90
C ASN A 216 -8.44 4.87 -19.84
N SER A 217 -7.92 6.05 -19.47
CA SER A 217 -8.72 7.28 -19.30
C SER A 217 -9.43 7.73 -20.58
N ILE A 218 -8.90 7.39 -21.75
CA ILE A 218 -9.52 7.71 -23.05
C ILE A 218 -10.88 7.00 -23.20
N GLN A 219 -11.00 5.78 -22.69
CA GLN A 219 -12.23 4.99 -22.77
C GLN A 219 -13.34 5.55 -21.88
N LEU A 220 -13.01 6.20 -20.77
CA LEU A 220 -13.99 6.80 -19.84
C LEU A 220 -14.62 8.08 -20.41
N ASN A 221 -13.95 8.75 -21.35
CA ASN A 221 -14.50 9.96 -21.98
C ASN A 221 -15.47 9.65 -23.13
N ASN A 222 -15.59 8.38 -23.52
CA ASN A 222 -16.44 7.91 -24.62
C ASN A 222 -17.65 7.08 -24.13
N ALA A 223 -17.84 6.96 -22.81
CA ALA A 223 -18.95 6.31 -22.15
C ALA A 223 -19.91 7.34 -21.55
#